data_e24b1be0762dde402a46774a217cf9a5
#
_entry.id   e24b1be0762dde402a46774a217cf9a5
#
_cell.length_a   1.000
_cell.length_b   1.000
_cell.length_c   1.000
_cell.angle_alpha   90.00
_cell.angle_beta   90.00
_cell.angle_gamma   90.00
#
_symmetry.space_group_name_H-M   'P 1'
#
loop_
_entity.id
_entity.type
_entity.pdbx_description
1 polymer ?
#
loop_
_entity_poly.entity_id
_entity_poly.type
_entity_poly.pdbx_seq_one_letter_code
_entity_poly.pdbx_strand_id
1 'polypeptide(L)'
;MTDILMPALSPTMEEGTLAKWLVKAGDKVRSGDVIAEIETDKATMEVEAVDEGVVEAILVPEGTEEVKVNTPIARLKGEGEASAAQSPQADQPKPLPPRGEGVGDGDASTEPAARSDTPTPGPSPQGGGEAPQPDQPAPSQLPAADPEIPAGTKLIKVSVRDALRDAMAEEMRRDESVFLMGEEVAQYQGAYKVSRDLLQEFGPERIIDTPITEHGFTGLGVGASMAGLKPIVEFMTFNFAMQAIDQIINSAAKSRYMSGGQIQCQIVFRGPNGAASRAAAQHSQDYSSWYAHVPGLVVIAPYDAADAKGLLKAAIRDPNPVVFLEHEMMYGHEFDVPEGDDWVLPIGRAKVRRAGRDVTLTAHSRMVGFALEAADVLSKEGIEAEVVDLRTLRPLDHMTVVESVKKTNRLVTCEEGWGPMGVGAEVIARVIEHAFDYLDAPPARVCQEDVPLPYAANLEALSLPSVDRIVKAAKAVCYK
;
A
#
# COMPACT_ATOMS: atom_id res chain seq x y z
N MET A 1 -26.98 -14.97 -18.68
CA MET A 1 -26.13 -14.59 -19.82
C MET A 1 -25.04 -13.71 -19.27
N THR A 2 -23.79 -14.06 -19.51
CA THR A 2 -22.61 -13.32 -19.03
C THR A 2 -21.79 -12.88 -20.24
N ASP A 3 -21.44 -11.61 -20.33
CA ASP A 3 -20.60 -11.11 -21.41
C ASP A 3 -19.12 -11.30 -21.02
N ILE A 4 -18.33 -11.89 -21.93
CA ILE A 4 -16.86 -11.91 -21.82
C ILE A 4 -16.36 -10.56 -22.32
N LEU A 5 -15.63 -9.86 -21.47
CA LEU A 5 -15.09 -8.53 -21.78
C LEU A 5 -13.64 -8.62 -22.23
N MET A 6 -13.20 -7.70 -23.08
CA MET A 6 -11.80 -7.50 -23.44
C MET A 6 -10.98 -7.26 -22.16
N PRO A 7 -10.06 -8.17 -21.80
CA PRO A 7 -9.31 -8.02 -20.56
C PRO A 7 -8.22 -6.96 -20.69
N ALA A 8 -7.87 -6.32 -19.57
CA ALA A 8 -6.63 -5.57 -19.46
C ALA A 8 -5.49 -6.56 -19.17
N LEU A 9 -4.72 -6.93 -20.17
CA LEU A 9 -3.60 -7.86 -20.06
C LEU A 9 -2.29 -7.18 -19.57
N SER A 10 -2.31 -5.88 -19.45
CA SER A 10 -1.27 -5.10 -18.78
C SER A 10 -1.89 -3.89 -18.08
N PRO A 11 -1.24 -3.34 -17.02
CA PRO A 11 -1.75 -2.18 -16.28
C PRO A 11 -1.93 -0.90 -17.12
N THR A 12 -1.31 -0.84 -18.29
CA THR A 12 -1.34 0.31 -19.21
C THR A 12 -2.10 0.04 -20.49
N MET A 13 -2.72 -1.15 -20.61
CA MET A 13 -3.45 -1.52 -21.81
C MET A 13 -4.80 -0.80 -21.85
N GLU A 14 -5.00 0.08 -22.82
CA GLU A 14 -6.27 0.73 -23.11
C GLU A 14 -7.06 0.00 -24.21
N GLU A 15 -6.34 -0.63 -25.13
CA GLU A 15 -6.88 -1.37 -26.27
C GLU A 15 -5.93 -2.47 -26.72
N GLY A 16 -6.40 -3.44 -27.49
CA GLY A 16 -5.60 -4.53 -28.06
C GLY A 16 -6.23 -5.10 -29.32
N THR A 17 -5.49 -5.95 -30.02
CA THR A 17 -5.98 -6.66 -31.21
C THR A 17 -6.43 -8.07 -30.82
N LEU A 18 -7.66 -8.44 -31.16
CA LEU A 18 -8.13 -9.82 -31.00
C LEU A 18 -7.54 -10.68 -32.10
N ALA A 19 -6.38 -11.28 -31.83
CA ALA A 19 -5.59 -11.97 -32.84
C ALA A 19 -6.26 -13.26 -33.33
N LYS A 20 -6.85 -14.05 -32.41
CA LYS A 20 -7.46 -15.34 -32.77
C LYS A 20 -8.49 -15.79 -31.75
N TRP A 21 -9.55 -16.42 -32.22
CA TRP A 21 -10.48 -17.19 -31.39
C TRP A 21 -10.12 -18.66 -31.36
N LEU A 22 -10.05 -19.27 -30.16
CA LEU A 22 -9.82 -20.70 -29.95
C LEU A 22 -11.11 -21.47 -29.74
N VAL A 23 -12.25 -20.74 -29.62
CA VAL A 23 -13.60 -21.27 -29.46
C VAL A 23 -14.53 -20.64 -30.49
N LYS A 24 -15.66 -21.29 -30.74
CA LYS A 24 -16.73 -20.81 -31.65
C LYS A 24 -18.08 -20.86 -30.98
N ALA A 25 -19.07 -20.17 -31.55
CA ALA A 25 -20.44 -20.23 -31.09
C ALA A 25 -20.94 -21.68 -31.03
N GLY A 26 -21.50 -22.07 -29.91
CA GLY A 26 -21.95 -23.43 -29.60
C GLY A 26 -20.95 -24.27 -28.79
N ASP A 27 -19.70 -23.84 -28.65
CA ASP A 27 -18.71 -24.55 -27.84
C ASP A 27 -18.97 -24.35 -26.33
N LYS A 28 -18.70 -25.42 -25.58
CA LYS A 28 -18.79 -25.42 -24.12
C LYS A 28 -17.43 -25.01 -23.55
N VAL A 29 -17.42 -24.02 -22.69
CA VAL A 29 -16.22 -23.53 -22.01
C VAL A 29 -16.38 -23.68 -20.51
N ARG A 30 -15.28 -23.95 -19.81
CA ARG A 30 -15.16 -24.00 -18.36
C ARG A 30 -14.27 -22.86 -17.90
N SER A 31 -14.41 -22.45 -16.66
CA SER A 31 -13.45 -21.52 -16.06
C SER A 31 -12.01 -22.05 -16.16
N GLY A 32 -11.10 -21.24 -16.73
CA GLY A 32 -9.72 -21.60 -17.03
C GLY A 32 -9.47 -22.16 -18.43
N ASP A 33 -10.48 -22.40 -19.26
CA ASP A 33 -10.28 -22.80 -20.66
C ASP A 33 -9.78 -21.59 -21.47
N VAL A 34 -8.73 -21.78 -22.28
CA VAL A 34 -8.22 -20.72 -23.17
C VAL A 34 -9.19 -20.52 -24.33
N ILE A 35 -9.70 -19.29 -24.48
CA ILE A 35 -10.79 -18.96 -25.42
C ILE A 35 -10.35 -18.08 -26.59
N ALA A 36 -9.33 -17.24 -26.38
CA ALA A 36 -8.82 -16.33 -27.42
C ALA A 36 -7.34 -16.01 -27.20
N GLU A 37 -6.70 -15.52 -28.27
CA GLU A 37 -5.37 -14.89 -28.24
C GLU A 37 -5.55 -13.40 -28.54
N ILE A 38 -4.98 -12.54 -27.67
CA ILE A 38 -4.99 -11.09 -27.84
C ILE A 38 -3.54 -10.63 -28.05
N GLU A 39 -3.33 -9.86 -29.10
CA GLU A 39 -2.07 -9.19 -29.36
C GLU A 39 -2.10 -7.78 -28.73
N THR A 40 -1.07 -7.53 -27.91
CA THR A 40 -0.81 -6.24 -27.30
C THR A 40 0.44 -5.62 -27.92
N ASP A 41 0.76 -4.41 -27.53
CA ASP A 41 2.01 -3.73 -27.93
C ASP A 41 3.30 -4.48 -27.50
N LYS A 42 3.17 -5.51 -26.65
CA LYS A 42 4.31 -6.24 -26.06
C LYS A 42 4.38 -7.71 -26.42
N ALA A 43 3.25 -8.38 -26.53
CA ALA A 43 3.19 -9.82 -26.79
C ALA A 43 1.78 -10.27 -27.16
N THR A 44 1.67 -11.44 -27.81
CA THR A 44 0.42 -12.18 -27.93
C THR A 44 0.19 -12.95 -26.63
N MET A 45 -0.97 -12.76 -26.00
CA MET A 45 -1.35 -13.39 -24.74
C MET A 45 -2.64 -14.18 -24.87
N GLU A 46 -2.70 -15.32 -24.19
CA GLU A 46 -3.89 -16.16 -24.13
C GLU A 46 -4.90 -15.60 -23.12
N VAL A 47 -6.17 -15.66 -23.47
CA VAL A 47 -7.30 -15.27 -22.62
C VAL A 47 -8.09 -16.48 -22.19
N GLU A 48 -8.23 -16.66 -20.90
CA GLU A 48 -8.99 -17.75 -20.30
C GLU A 48 -10.42 -17.32 -19.96
N ALA A 49 -11.35 -18.25 -20.08
CA ALA A 49 -12.73 -18.04 -19.64
C ALA A 49 -12.79 -17.90 -18.11
N VAL A 50 -13.40 -16.83 -17.62
CA VAL A 50 -13.63 -16.62 -16.18
C VAL A 50 -14.85 -17.42 -15.69
N ASP A 51 -15.88 -17.52 -16.53
CA ASP A 51 -17.14 -18.19 -16.25
C ASP A 51 -17.29 -19.45 -17.09
N GLU A 52 -18.11 -20.39 -16.63
CA GLU A 52 -18.49 -21.59 -17.37
C GLU A 52 -19.82 -21.40 -18.11
N GLY A 53 -19.93 -21.98 -19.29
CA GLY A 53 -21.15 -21.88 -20.08
C GLY A 53 -20.96 -22.33 -21.52
N VAL A 54 -21.97 -22.04 -22.37
CA VAL A 54 -21.90 -22.26 -23.82
C VAL A 54 -21.71 -20.91 -24.51
N VAL A 55 -20.75 -20.80 -25.40
CA VAL A 55 -20.51 -19.57 -26.19
C VAL A 55 -21.76 -19.35 -27.08
N GLU A 56 -22.56 -18.35 -26.74
CA GLU A 56 -23.79 -18.01 -27.50
C GLU A 56 -23.44 -17.25 -28.78
N ALA A 57 -22.56 -16.26 -28.67
CA ALA A 57 -22.14 -15.44 -29.79
C ALA A 57 -20.73 -14.88 -29.59
N ILE A 58 -19.97 -14.76 -30.66
CA ILE A 58 -18.77 -13.98 -30.78
C ILE A 58 -19.18 -12.59 -31.26
N LEU A 59 -18.87 -11.55 -30.47
CA LEU A 59 -19.31 -10.18 -30.73
C LEU A 59 -18.24 -9.37 -31.48
N VAL A 60 -16.96 -9.72 -31.29
CA VAL A 60 -15.80 -9.09 -31.96
C VAL A 60 -15.12 -10.14 -32.83
N PRO A 61 -15.05 -9.94 -34.18
CA PRO A 61 -14.39 -10.88 -35.10
C PRO A 61 -12.89 -11.00 -34.83
N GLU A 62 -12.31 -12.14 -35.21
CA GLU A 62 -10.88 -12.36 -35.26
C GLU A 62 -10.18 -11.34 -36.18
N GLY A 63 -9.03 -10.83 -35.79
CA GLY A 63 -8.27 -9.81 -36.50
C GLY A 63 -8.75 -8.36 -36.29
N THR A 64 -9.68 -8.13 -35.35
CA THR A 64 -10.13 -6.76 -35.04
C THR A 64 -9.08 -6.05 -34.20
N GLU A 65 -8.57 -4.92 -34.72
CA GLU A 65 -7.61 -4.04 -34.05
C GLU A 65 -8.31 -2.98 -33.16
N GLU A 66 -7.59 -2.39 -32.23
CA GLU A 66 -8.04 -1.26 -31.37
C GLU A 66 -9.30 -1.60 -30.56
N VAL A 67 -9.46 -2.84 -30.11
CA VAL A 67 -10.56 -3.23 -29.23
C VAL A 67 -10.29 -2.72 -27.82
N LYS A 68 -11.10 -1.79 -27.35
CA LYS A 68 -10.92 -1.18 -26.02
C LYS A 68 -11.15 -2.17 -24.89
N VAL A 69 -10.37 -2.05 -23.84
CA VAL A 69 -10.55 -2.81 -22.58
C VAL A 69 -11.98 -2.63 -22.07
N ASN A 70 -12.56 -3.71 -21.52
CA ASN A 70 -13.95 -3.82 -21.08
C ASN A 70 -15.01 -3.79 -22.19
N THR A 71 -14.63 -3.83 -23.47
CA THR A 71 -15.60 -4.05 -24.57
C THR A 71 -16.09 -5.50 -24.54
N PRO A 72 -17.40 -5.78 -24.62
CA PRO A 72 -17.92 -7.15 -24.76
C PRO A 72 -17.40 -7.81 -26.05
N ILE A 73 -16.64 -8.90 -25.94
CA ILE A 73 -16.03 -9.62 -27.08
C ILE A 73 -16.74 -10.92 -27.40
N ALA A 74 -17.37 -11.57 -26.42
CA ALA A 74 -18.22 -12.73 -26.62
C ALA A 74 -19.32 -12.80 -25.54
N ARG A 75 -20.32 -13.64 -25.75
CA ARG A 75 -21.42 -13.88 -24.81
C ARG A 75 -21.54 -15.34 -24.47
N LEU A 76 -21.67 -15.63 -23.15
CA LEU A 76 -21.92 -16.95 -22.62
C LEU A 76 -23.37 -17.09 -22.17
N LYS A 77 -23.96 -18.25 -22.45
CA LYS A 77 -25.24 -18.69 -21.90
C LYS A 77 -24.96 -19.69 -20.78
N GLY A 78 -25.32 -19.33 -19.54
CA GLY A 78 -25.27 -20.23 -18.39
C GLY A 78 -26.26 -21.37 -18.58
N GLU A 79 -25.89 -22.60 -18.21
CA GLU A 79 -26.84 -23.73 -18.13
C GLU A 79 -27.80 -23.44 -16.96
N GLY A 80 -29.05 -23.21 -17.25
CA GLY A 80 -30.12 -23.14 -16.25
C GLY A 80 -30.37 -24.53 -15.65
N GLU A 81 -30.49 -24.54 -14.32
CA GLU A 81 -30.98 -25.58 -13.43
C GLU A 81 -31.29 -26.94 -14.03
N ALA A 82 -30.43 -27.93 -13.78
CA ALA A 82 -30.83 -29.33 -13.71
C ALA A 82 -29.90 -30.09 -12.73
N SER A 83 -30.52 -30.46 -11.60
CA SER A 83 -30.23 -31.64 -10.76
C SER A 83 -28.87 -31.81 -10.13
N ALA A 84 -28.90 -31.65 -8.81
CA ALA A 84 -27.89 -32.19 -7.89
C ALA A 84 -27.67 -33.70 -8.16
N ALA A 85 -26.45 -34.06 -8.57
CA ALA A 85 -25.95 -35.44 -8.53
C ALA A 85 -24.46 -35.43 -8.23
N GLN A 86 -24.19 -35.79 -6.99
CA GLN A 86 -23.02 -36.48 -6.43
C GLN A 86 -21.63 -36.18 -7.05
N SER A 87 -20.87 -35.40 -6.32
CA SER A 87 -19.42 -35.34 -6.42
C SER A 87 -18.79 -36.66 -5.96
N PRO A 88 -17.75 -37.18 -6.65
CA PRO A 88 -16.91 -38.24 -6.11
C PRO A 88 -16.05 -37.71 -4.97
N GLN A 89 -16.08 -38.40 -3.84
CA GLN A 89 -15.17 -38.19 -2.71
C GLN A 89 -13.73 -38.30 -3.16
N ALA A 90 -12.97 -37.24 -2.97
CA ALA A 90 -11.51 -37.27 -3.02
C ALA A 90 -10.99 -38.06 -1.81
N ASP A 91 -10.15 -39.05 -2.07
CA ASP A 91 -9.44 -39.87 -1.08
C ASP A 91 -8.67 -39.01 -0.06
N GLN A 92 -8.95 -39.26 1.19
CA GLN A 92 -8.15 -38.70 2.30
C GLN A 92 -6.75 -39.35 2.33
N PRO A 93 -5.68 -38.59 2.53
CA PRO A 93 -4.36 -39.16 2.74
C PRO A 93 -4.30 -39.89 4.08
N LYS A 94 -3.80 -41.15 4.06
CA LYS A 94 -3.54 -41.99 5.24
C LYS A 94 -2.59 -41.30 6.22
N PRO A 95 -2.81 -41.46 7.55
CA PRO A 95 -1.89 -40.97 8.56
C PRO A 95 -0.57 -41.75 8.52
N LEU A 96 0.54 -41.05 8.71
CA LEU A 96 1.87 -41.61 8.89
C LEU A 96 1.95 -42.32 10.25
N PRO A 97 2.72 -43.44 10.37
CA PRO A 97 2.87 -44.20 11.62
C PRO A 97 3.70 -43.42 12.66
N PRO A 98 3.47 -43.65 13.97
CA PRO A 98 4.18 -42.98 15.04
C PRO A 98 5.64 -43.44 15.14
N ARG A 99 6.55 -42.49 15.32
CA ARG A 99 7.95 -42.76 15.66
C ARG A 99 8.05 -43.16 17.11
N GLY A 100 8.82 -44.20 17.34
CA GLY A 100 9.00 -44.90 18.58
C GLY A 100 9.65 -44.09 19.71
N GLU A 101 9.33 -44.53 20.89
CA GLU A 101 9.79 -44.09 22.19
C GLU A 101 11.29 -44.28 22.37
N GLY A 102 11.97 -43.29 22.93
CA GLY A 102 13.30 -43.40 23.49
C GLY A 102 13.28 -42.93 24.93
N VAL A 103 13.49 -43.89 25.83
CA VAL A 103 13.49 -43.78 27.27
C VAL A 103 14.68 -42.93 27.76
N GLY A 104 14.45 -42.11 28.79
CA GLY A 104 15.52 -41.45 29.57
C GLY A 104 14.95 -40.83 30.85
N ASP A 105 15.00 -41.59 31.94
CA ASP A 105 14.68 -41.19 33.31
C ASP A 105 15.55 -40.02 33.80
N GLY A 106 14.94 -39.11 34.56
CA GLY A 106 15.63 -38.05 35.30
C GLY A 106 14.69 -37.34 36.26
N ASP A 107 14.52 -37.95 37.44
CA ASP A 107 13.78 -37.47 38.59
C ASP A 107 14.36 -36.18 39.18
N ALA A 108 13.54 -35.15 39.40
CA ALA A 108 13.79 -34.11 40.40
C ALA A 108 12.48 -33.37 40.74
N SER A 109 11.92 -33.77 41.86
CA SER A 109 10.87 -33.09 42.61
C SER A 109 11.28 -31.70 43.09
N THR A 110 10.43 -30.68 42.88
CA THR A 110 10.35 -29.50 43.77
C THR A 110 8.92 -28.96 43.80
N GLU A 111 8.39 -28.88 45.03
CA GLU A 111 7.07 -28.36 45.38
C GLU A 111 6.85 -26.89 45.06
N PRO A 112 5.59 -26.43 44.90
CA PRO A 112 5.28 -25.04 44.59
C PRO A 112 5.22 -24.16 45.84
N ALA A 113 5.90 -23.03 45.78
CA ALA A 113 5.87 -21.99 46.80
C ALA A 113 4.54 -21.18 46.77
N ALA A 114 4.14 -20.77 47.96
CA ALA A 114 2.89 -20.17 48.35
C ALA A 114 2.56 -18.83 47.64
N ARG A 115 1.27 -18.64 47.34
CA ARG A 115 0.66 -17.39 46.91
C ARG A 115 0.68 -16.35 48.05
N SER A 116 1.17 -15.16 47.79
CA SER A 116 0.98 -13.98 48.64
C SER A 116 -0.30 -13.25 48.23
N ASP A 117 -1.20 -13.08 49.17
CA ASP A 117 -2.44 -12.29 49.04
C ASP A 117 -2.12 -10.80 48.86
N THR A 118 -2.62 -10.21 47.81
CA THR A 118 -2.71 -8.74 47.66
C THR A 118 -4.15 -8.30 47.90
N PRO A 119 -4.39 -7.24 48.67
CA PRO A 119 -5.74 -6.83 49.05
C PRO A 119 -6.49 -6.14 47.92
N THR A 120 -7.75 -6.52 47.77
CA THR A 120 -8.74 -5.92 46.88
C THR A 120 -9.07 -4.51 47.36
N PRO A 121 -9.10 -3.47 46.49
CA PRO A 121 -9.64 -2.15 46.85
C PRO A 121 -11.15 -2.22 46.97
N GLY A 122 -11.66 -1.63 48.04
CA GLY A 122 -13.09 -1.52 48.34
C GLY A 122 -13.79 -0.46 47.47
N PRO A 123 -15.14 -0.44 47.44
CA PRO A 123 -15.92 0.39 46.56
C PRO A 123 -15.86 1.87 46.94
N SER A 124 -15.68 2.75 45.96
CA SER A 124 -15.79 4.20 46.11
C SER A 124 -17.24 4.66 46.34
N PRO A 125 -17.48 5.73 47.08
CA PRO A 125 -18.82 6.20 47.39
C PRO A 125 -19.48 6.87 46.18
N GLN A 126 -20.75 6.51 45.96
CA GLN A 126 -21.66 7.18 45.04
C GLN A 126 -21.96 8.58 45.52
N GLY A 127 -21.61 9.60 44.75
CA GLY A 127 -22.07 10.95 44.88
C GLY A 127 -22.70 11.41 43.58
N GLY A 128 -24.02 11.39 43.50
CA GLY A 128 -24.78 11.93 42.36
C GLY A 128 -24.67 13.43 42.30
N GLY A 129 -24.28 13.93 41.17
CA GLY A 129 -24.36 15.32 40.76
C GLY A 129 -24.41 15.35 39.25
N GLU A 130 -25.60 15.62 38.70
CA GLU A 130 -25.82 15.81 37.27
C GLU A 130 -25.01 17.02 36.80
N ALA A 131 -23.91 16.78 36.10
CA ALA A 131 -23.13 17.82 35.46
C ALA A 131 -23.88 18.34 34.22
N PRO A 132 -23.87 19.66 33.94
CA PRO A 132 -24.52 20.21 32.76
C PRO A 132 -23.89 19.60 31.50
N GLN A 133 -24.71 19.09 30.58
CA GLN A 133 -24.28 18.61 29.26
C GLN A 133 -23.61 19.79 28.54
N PRO A 134 -22.37 19.62 28.06
CA PRO A 134 -21.78 20.63 27.18
C PRO A 134 -22.58 20.67 25.87
N ASP A 135 -22.86 21.89 25.40
CA ASP A 135 -23.49 22.17 24.13
C ASP A 135 -22.85 21.28 23.02
N GLN A 136 -23.69 20.53 22.32
CA GLN A 136 -23.25 19.70 21.18
C GLN A 136 -22.64 20.61 20.11
N PRO A 137 -21.36 20.51 19.80
CA PRO A 137 -20.80 21.21 18.65
C PRO A 137 -21.47 20.71 17.38
N ALA A 138 -21.76 21.63 16.45
CA ALA A 138 -22.29 21.34 15.12
C ALA A 138 -21.46 20.27 14.38
N PRO A 139 -22.07 19.46 13.47
CA PRO A 139 -21.35 18.43 12.74
C PRO A 139 -20.09 19.02 12.09
N SER A 140 -18.95 18.34 12.29
CA SER A 140 -17.66 18.73 11.76
C SER A 140 -17.73 18.74 10.23
N GLN A 141 -17.76 19.93 9.64
CA GLN A 141 -17.53 20.09 8.22
C GLN A 141 -16.07 19.76 7.93
N LEU A 142 -15.79 19.05 6.83
CA LEU A 142 -14.44 18.90 6.29
C LEU A 142 -13.76 20.28 6.28
N PRO A 143 -12.49 20.41 6.65
CA PRO A 143 -11.81 21.68 6.55
C PRO A 143 -11.93 22.17 5.09
N ALA A 144 -12.49 23.37 4.91
CA ALA A 144 -12.78 23.94 3.61
C ALA A 144 -11.50 24.23 2.77
N ALA A 145 -10.31 24.10 3.39
CA ALA A 145 -9.00 24.23 2.76
C ALA A 145 -7.97 23.40 3.52
N ASP A 146 -6.98 22.84 2.81
CA ASP A 146 -5.83 22.18 3.40
C ASP A 146 -4.98 23.18 4.18
N PRO A 147 -4.75 22.99 5.51
CA PRO A 147 -4.02 23.95 6.32
C PRO A 147 -2.54 24.11 5.93
N GLU A 148 -1.97 23.16 5.19
CA GLU A 148 -0.60 23.23 4.68
C GLU A 148 -0.48 24.05 3.39
N ILE A 149 -1.59 24.24 2.67
CA ILE A 149 -1.61 25.02 1.44
C ILE A 149 -1.94 26.50 1.77
N PRO A 150 -1.03 27.44 1.50
CA PRO A 150 -1.28 28.85 1.76
C PRO A 150 -2.54 29.36 1.06
N ALA A 151 -3.30 30.20 1.74
CA ALA A 151 -4.51 30.77 1.16
C ALA A 151 -4.19 31.54 -0.14
N GLY A 152 -4.96 31.27 -1.21
CA GLY A 152 -4.76 31.89 -2.52
C GLY A 152 -3.77 31.16 -3.43
N THR A 153 -3.19 30.04 -2.99
CA THR A 153 -2.39 29.17 -3.84
C THR A 153 -3.25 28.62 -4.98
N LYS A 154 -2.79 28.75 -6.21
CA LYS A 154 -3.45 28.13 -7.35
C LYS A 154 -3.22 26.63 -7.33
N LEU A 155 -4.30 25.88 -7.46
CA LEU A 155 -4.29 24.42 -7.51
C LEU A 155 -4.56 23.94 -8.93
N ILE A 156 -3.89 22.83 -9.31
CA ILE A 156 -4.09 22.13 -10.59
C ILE A 156 -4.37 20.65 -10.29
N LYS A 157 -5.16 20.02 -11.14
CA LYS A 157 -5.37 18.56 -11.06
C LYS A 157 -4.18 17.84 -11.67
N VAL A 158 -3.55 16.96 -10.88
CA VAL A 158 -2.38 16.18 -11.28
C VAL A 158 -2.53 14.76 -10.80
N SER A 159 -2.18 13.79 -11.64
CA SER A 159 -2.12 12.38 -11.19
C SER A 159 -0.93 12.17 -10.26
N VAL A 160 -1.02 11.17 -9.37
CA VAL A 160 0.12 10.80 -8.50
C VAL A 160 1.37 10.50 -9.33
N ARG A 161 1.21 9.79 -10.44
CA ARG A 161 2.30 9.51 -11.39
C ARG A 161 2.97 10.77 -11.92
N ASP A 162 2.17 11.72 -12.41
CA ASP A 162 2.71 12.97 -12.97
C ASP A 162 3.32 13.86 -11.88
N ALA A 163 2.75 13.86 -10.66
CA ALA A 163 3.29 14.57 -9.51
C ALA A 163 4.69 14.07 -9.12
N LEU A 164 4.92 12.76 -9.16
CA LEU A 164 6.22 12.14 -8.93
C LEU A 164 7.22 12.50 -10.04
N ARG A 165 6.79 12.42 -11.32
CA ARG A 165 7.61 12.85 -12.46
C ARG A 165 8.02 14.32 -12.33
N ASP A 166 7.07 15.18 -12.03
CA ASP A 166 7.31 16.62 -11.91
C ASP A 166 8.27 16.93 -10.75
N ALA A 167 8.12 16.24 -9.62
CA ALA A 167 9.04 16.35 -8.49
C ALA A 167 10.49 16.02 -8.88
N MET A 168 10.69 14.91 -9.60
CA MET A 168 12.02 14.54 -10.10
C MET A 168 12.54 15.56 -11.10
N ALA A 169 11.74 15.97 -12.08
CA ALA A 169 12.14 16.95 -13.10
C ALA A 169 12.55 18.29 -12.48
N GLU A 170 11.76 18.80 -11.53
CA GLU A 170 12.05 20.06 -10.83
C GLU A 170 13.35 19.99 -10.04
N GLU A 171 13.63 18.91 -9.32
CA GLU A 171 14.88 18.76 -8.59
C GLU A 171 16.08 18.51 -9.52
N MET A 172 15.90 17.84 -10.64
CA MET A 172 16.95 17.68 -11.65
C MET A 172 17.28 19.00 -12.38
N ARG A 173 16.30 19.88 -12.61
CA ARG A 173 16.55 21.25 -13.14
C ARG A 173 17.30 22.10 -12.14
N ARG A 174 17.02 21.91 -10.85
CA ARG A 174 17.61 22.67 -9.75
C ARG A 174 19.03 22.25 -9.43
N ASP A 175 19.39 20.98 -9.61
CA ASP A 175 20.64 20.39 -9.15
C ASP A 175 21.16 19.35 -10.17
N GLU A 176 22.31 19.67 -10.78
CA GLU A 176 22.94 18.83 -11.81
C GLU A 176 23.45 17.48 -11.27
N SER A 177 23.63 17.36 -9.95
CA SER A 177 24.07 16.12 -9.32
C SER A 177 22.94 15.09 -9.16
N VAL A 178 21.65 15.48 -9.35
CA VAL A 178 20.49 14.59 -9.28
C VAL A 178 20.34 13.84 -10.60
N PHE A 179 20.22 12.53 -10.55
CA PHE A 179 19.98 11.68 -11.72
C PHE A 179 19.09 10.49 -11.36
N LEU A 180 18.40 9.94 -12.36
CA LEU A 180 17.52 8.77 -12.25
C LEU A 180 18.20 7.55 -12.87
N MET A 181 18.16 6.42 -12.17
CA MET A 181 18.60 5.14 -12.69
C MET A 181 17.66 4.01 -12.27
N GLY A 182 17.53 3.00 -13.09
CA GLY A 182 16.68 1.84 -12.85
C GLY A 182 16.40 1.07 -14.13
N GLU A 183 15.54 0.07 -14.03
CA GLU A 183 15.14 -0.75 -15.15
C GLU A 183 14.09 -0.05 -16.00
N GLU A 184 14.33 0.07 -17.30
CA GLU A 184 13.39 0.65 -18.28
C GLU A 184 12.98 2.11 -18.00
N VAL A 185 13.75 2.86 -17.20
CA VAL A 185 13.42 4.24 -16.80
C VAL A 185 13.68 5.26 -17.91
N ALA A 186 14.56 4.96 -18.89
CA ALA A 186 14.96 5.86 -19.95
C ALA A 186 14.11 5.69 -21.22
N GLN A 187 14.44 4.73 -22.08
CA GLN A 187 13.80 4.59 -23.40
C GLN A 187 12.32 4.20 -23.27
N TYR A 188 12.01 3.28 -22.38
CA TYR A 188 10.64 2.85 -22.11
C TYR A 188 9.84 3.80 -21.22
N GLN A 189 10.51 4.78 -20.58
CA GLN A 189 9.89 5.81 -19.72
C GLN A 189 9.22 5.21 -18.46
N GLY A 190 9.78 4.14 -17.93
CA GLY A 190 9.30 3.42 -16.76
C GLY A 190 8.11 2.50 -17.05
N ALA A 191 8.01 1.38 -16.30
CA ALA A 191 6.89 0.45 -16.43
C ALA A 191 5.53 1.14 -16.20
N TYR A 192 5.48 2.09 -15.29
CA TYR A 192 4.27 2.86 -14.94
C TYR A 192 4.27 4.28 -15.49
N LYS A 193 5.22 4.61 -16.39
CA LYS A 193 5.37 5.92 -17.02
C LYS A 193 5.63 7.08 -16.03
N VAL A 194 6.22 6.78 -14.88
CA VAL A 194 6.61 7.80 -13.90
C VAL A 194 7.80 8.62 -14.38
N SER A 195 8.67 8.07 -15.23
CA SER A 195 9.82 8.77 -15.83
C SER A 195 9.56 9.32 -17.26
N ARG A 196 8.28 9.44 -17.64
CA ARG A 196 7.87 9.95 -18.96
C ARG A 196 8.51 11.30 -19.27
N ASP A 197 9.09 11.40 -20.48
CA ASP A 197 9.74 12.60 -21.05
C ASP A 197 11.05 13.05 -20.36
N LEU A 198 11.47 12.40 -19.26
CA LEU A 198 12.70 12.78 -18.54
C LEU A 198 13.96 12.55 -19.37
N LEU A 199 14.03 11.46 -20.16
CA LEU A 199 15.18 11.21 -21.05
C LEU A 199 15.33 12.30 -22.10
N GLN A 200 14.22 12.79 -22.66
CA GLN A 200 14.21 13.83 -23.68
C GLN A 200 14.70 15.18 -23.12
N GLU A 201 14.40 15.45 -21.86
CA GLU A 201 14.77 16.71 -21.20
C GLU A 201 16.22 16.68 -20.66
N PHE A 202 16.62 15.60 -20.00
CA PHE A 202 17.88 15.54 -19.23
C PHE A 202 18.99 14.74 -19.89
N GLY A 203 18.66 13.96 -20.92
CA GLY A 203 19.64 13.15 -21.66
C GLY A 203 20.07 11.86 -20.97
N PRO A 204 20.82 11.01 -21.69
CA PRO A 204 21.17 9.65 -21.24
C PRO A 204 22.23 9.60 -20.12
N GLU A 205 22.91 10.69 -19.83
CA GLU A 205 23.86 10.76 -18.73
C GLU A 205 23.15 10.95 -17.38
N ARG A 206 21.89 11.38 -17.39
CA ARG A 206 21.10 11.63 -16.18
C ARG A 206 19.86 10.77 -16.04
N ILE A 207 19.44 10.08 -17.12
CA ILE A 207 18.37 9.10 -17.11
C ILE A 207 18.95 7.79 -17.66
N ILE A 208 19.20 6.84 -16.78
CA ILE A 208 20.06 5.70 -17.05
C ILE A 208 19.28 4.39 -16.92
N ASP A 209 19.09 3.69 -18.06
CA ASP A 209 18.61 2.32 -18.03
C ASP A 209 19.70 1.39 -17.50
N THR A 210 19.33 0.53 -16.56
CA THR A 210 20.22 -0.49 -15.99
C THR A 210 19.83 -1.89 -16.47
N PRO A 211 20.78 -2.84 -16.56
CA PRO A 211 20.38 -4.24 -16.68
C PRO A 211 19.61 -4.70 -15.43
N ILE A 212 18.82 -5.77 -15.54
CA ILE A 212 18.09 -6.39 -14.43
C ILE A 212 19.09 -6.98 -13.43
N THR A 213 19.48 -6.18 -12.46
CA THR A 213 20.47 -6.52 -11.42
C THR A 213 20.27 -5.62 -10.19
N GLU A 214 19.18 -5.74 -9.47
CA GLU A 214 18.79 -4.79 -8.40
C GLU A 214 19.91 -4.62 -7.36
N HIS A 215 20.61 -5.69 -6.99
CA HIS A 215 21.77 -5.60 -6.12
C HIS A 215 22.91 -4.77 -6.75
N GLY A 216 23.17 -4.98 -8.05
CA GLY A 216 24.25 -4.31 -8.77
C GLY A 216 24.00 -2.83 -8.97
N PHE A 217 22.87 -2.45 -9.56
CA PHE A 217 22.60 -1.04 -9.82
C PHE A 217 22.33 -0.24 -8.53
N THR A 218 21.73 -0.86 -7.51
CA THR A 218 21.59 -0.21 -6.20
C THR A 218 22.94 0.07 -5.57
N GLY A 219 23.88 -0.90 -5.64
CA GLY A 219 25.25 -0.69 -5.17
C GLY A 219 25.99 0.42 -5.92
N LEU A 220 25.78 0.52 -7.25
CA LEU A 220 26.29 1.65 -8.05
C LEU A 220 25.70 2.99 -7.59
N GLY A 221 24.38 3.07 -7.36
CA GLY A 221 23.73 4.25 -6.83
C GLY A 221 24.29 4.65 -5.46
N VAL A 222 24.45 3.69 -4.55
CA VAL A 222 25.04 3.94 -3.23
C VAL A 222 26.48 4.47 -3.37
N GLY A 223 27.32 3.87 -4.21
CA GLY A 223 28.67 4.34 -4.48
C GLY A 223 28.69 5.74 -5.11
N ALA A 224 27.79 6.03 -6.05
CA ALA A 224 27.64 7.36 -6.64
C ALA A 224 27.24 8.42 -5.61
N SER A 225 26.36 8.09 -4.68
CA SER A 225 25.96 9.00 -3.59
C SER A 225 27.11 9.29 -2.63
N MET A 226 27.95 8.31 -2.33
CA MET A 226 29.17 8.50 -1.53
C MET A 226 30.21 9.39 -2.24
N ALA A 227 30.17 9.43 -3.58
CA ALA A 227 30.98 10.31 -4.40
C ALA A 227 30.41 11.74 -4.57
N GLY A 228 29.25 12.03 -3.95
CA GLY A 228 28.64 13.36 -3.94
C GLY A 228 27.55 13.57 -5.00
N LEU A 229 27.18 12.55 -5.77
CA LEU A 229 25.98 12.58 -6.62
C LEU A 229 24.72 12.29 -5.82
N LYS A 230 23.55 12.54 -6.41
CA LYS A 230 22.23 12.34 -5.77
C LYS A 230 21.35 11.44 -6.62
N PRO A 231 21.60 10.12 -6.56
CA PRO A 231 20.82 9.18 -7.35
C PRO A 231 19.40 9.01 -6.82
N ILE A 232 18.46 8.94 -7.75
CA ILE A 232 17.14 8.38 -7.56
C ILE A 232 17.20 6.99 -8.18
N VAL A 233 17.08 5.96 -7.34
CA VAL A 233 17.08 4.56 -7.78
C VAL A 233 15.63 4.09 -7.83
N GLU A 234 15.15 3.80 -9.05
CA GLU A 234 13.81 3.24 -9.26
C GLU A 234 13.87 1.72 -9.25
N PHE A 235 13.07 1.12 -8.39
CA PHE A 235 12.72 -0.30 -8.50
C PHE A 235 11.38 -0.40 -9.24
N MET A 236 11.28 -1.31 -10.19
CA MET A 236 10.02 -1.60 -10.87
C MET A 236 8.92 -1.95 -9.88
N THR A 237 9.29 -2.65 -8.80
CA THR A 237 8.50 -2.83 -7.59
C THR A 237 9.40 -3.11 -6.39
N PHE A 238 9.01 -2.71 -5.18
CA PHE A 238 9.75 -3.05 -3.97
C PHE A 238 9.83 -4.56 -3.71
N ASN A 239 8.99 -5.36 -4.35
CA ASN A 239 9.13 -6.82 -4.32
C ASN A 239 10.50 -7.28 -4.88
N PHE A 240 11.04 -6.59 -5.87
CA PHE A 240 12.35 -6.88 -6.45
C PHE A 240 13.49 -6.21 -5.69
N ALA A 241 13.23 -5.11 -4.99
CA ALA A 241 14.19 -4.46 -4.11
C ALA A 241 14.71 -5.38 -2.99
N MET A 242 14.03 -6.51 -2.72
CA MET A 242 14.53 -7.56 -1.83
C MET A 242 15.93 -8.06 -2.24
N GLN A 243 16.23 -8.12 -3.53
CA GLN A 243 17.56 -8.52 -4.00
C GLN A 243 18.63 -7.50 -3.66
N ALA A 244 18.26 -6.23 -3.49
CA ALA A 244 19.13 -5.12 -3.15
C ALA A 244 19.14 -4.78 -1.65
N ILE A 245 18.49 -5.55 -0.81
CA ILE A 245 18.27 -5.21 0.61
C ILE A 245 19.59 -4.99 1.36
N ASP A 246 20.66 -5.71 1.03
CA ASP A 246 21.99 -5.52 1.61
C ASP A 246 22.54 -4.13 1.28
N GLN A 247 22.41 -3.66 0.06
CA GLN A 247 22.86 -2.35 -0.36
C GLN A 247 22.09 -1.21 0.33
N ILE A 248 20.80 -1.40 0.54
CA ILE A 248 19.95 -0.44 1.24
C ILE A 248 20.26 -0.43 2.73
N ILE A 249 20.29 -1.60 3.38
CA ILE A 249 20.36 -1.73 4.84
C ILE A 249 21.79 -1.65 5.36
N ASN A 250 22.76 -2.35 4.75
CA ASN A 250 24.14 -2.38 5.22
C ASN A 250 24.98 -1.24 4.62
N SER A 251 24.85 -0.99 3.32
CA SER A 251 25.68 0.03 2.67
C SER A 251 25.09 1.43 2.86
N ALA A 252 23.88 1.73 2.40
CA ALA A 252 23.32 3.09 2.47
C ALA A 252 23.02 3.52 3.91
N ALA A 253 22.23 2.74 4.64
CA ALA A 253 21.76 3.14 5.97
C ALA A 253 22.85 3.28 7.04
N LYS A 254 24.00 2.61 6.88
CA LYS A 254 25.04 2.54 7.92
C LYS A 254 26.27 3.41 7.64
N SER A 255 26.57 3.74 6.38
CA SER A 255 27.82 4.38 5.99
C SER A 255 28.04 5.73 6.65
N ARG A 256 27.01 6.56 6.75
CA ARG A 256 27.11 7.85 7.42
C ARG A 256 27.45 7.73 8.91
N TYR A 257 26.79 6.79 9.60
CA TYR A 257 27.04 6.52 11.01
C TYR A 257 28.45 5.96 11.22
N MET A 258 28.86 4.95 10.46
CA MET A 258 30.17 4.28 10.60
C MET A 258 31.34 5.20 10.26
N SER A 259 31.17 6.16 9.35
CA SER A 259 32.19 7.14 9.00
C SER A 259 32.21 8.35 9.94
N GLY A 260 31.38 8.39 10.98
CA GLY A 260 31.26 9.57 11.84
C GLY A 260 30.75 10.81 11.09
N GLY A 261 29.93 10.62 10.03
CA GLY A 261 29.37 11.69 9.22
C GLY A 261 30.25 12.19 8.08
N GLN A 262 31.46 11.60 7.90
CA GLN A 262 32.39 12.00 6.83
C GLN A 262 31.92 11.57 5.44
N ILE A 263 31.22 10.41 5.37
CA ILE A 263 30.57 9.90 4.15
C ILE A 263 29.08 10.21 4.27
N GLN A 264 28.55 10.87 3.27
CA GLN A 264 27.10 11.04 3.12
C GLN A 264 26.57 10.00 2.14
N CYS A 265 25.29 9.66 2.28
CA CYS A 265 24.59 8.78 1.36
C CYS A 265 23.22 9.39 1.03
N GLN A 266 23.25 10.45 0.23
CA GLN A 266 22.06 11.17 -0.22
C GLN A 266 21.50 10.47 -1.44
N ILE A 267 20.56 9.55 -1.21
CA ILE A 267 19.99 8.67 -2.21
C ILE A 267 18.49 8.45 -1.92
N VAL A 268 17.70 8.37 -2.97
CA VAL A 268 16.28 7.99 -2.88
C VAL A 268 16.08 6.64 -3.55
N PHE A 269 15.51 5.70 -2.84
CA PHE A 269 15.03 4.42 -3.36
C PHE A 269 13.51 4.54 -3.50
N ARG A 270 12.97 4.48 -4.72
CA ARG A 270 11.55 4.66 -4.98
C ARG A 270 10.96 3.54 -5.85
N GLY A 271 9.68 3.35 -5.75
CA GLY A 271 8.91 2.41 -6.55
C GLY A 271 7.61 1.99 -5.86
N PRO A 272 6.74 1.24 -6.56
CA PRO A 272 5.49 0.76 -5.97
C PRO A 272 5.73 -0.31 -4.90
N ASN A 273 4.91 -0.25 -3.86
CA ASN A 273 4.88 -1.11 -2.69
C ASN A 273 3.43 -1.49 -2.39
N GLY A 274 3.20 -2.64 -1.78
CA GLY A 274 1.87 -3.11 -1.47
C GLY A 274 1.24 -3.93 -2.58
N ALA A 275 -0.08 -4.11 -2.51
CA ALA A 275 -0.82 -4.96 -3.43
C ALA A 275 -0.88 -4.38 -4.84
N ALA A 276 -0.43 -5.18 -5.80
CA ALA A 276 -0.64 -4.95 -7.22
C ALA A 276 -1.94 -5.64 -7.66
N SER A 277 -2.53 -5.18 -8.77
CA SER A 277 -3.75 -5.79 -9.29
C SER A 277 -3.48 -7.20 -9.84
N ARG A 278 -3.90 -8.23 -9.12
CA ARG A 278 -3.82 -9.65 -9.52
C ARG A 278 -2.41 -10.14 -9.86
N ALA A 279 -1.40 -9.63 -9.16
CA ALA A 279 -0.02 -10.04 -9.38
C ALA A 279 0.47 -11.13 -8.40
N ALA A 280 -0.40 -11.59 -7.51
CA ALA A 280 -0.17 -12.65 -6.52
C ALA A 280 0.97 -12.39 -5.52
N ALA A 281 1.41 -13.44 -4.83
CA ALA A 281 2.19 -13.39 -3.61
C ALA A 281 3.54 -12.66 -3.73
N GLN A 282 4.26 -12.87 -4.83
CA GLN A 282 5.63 -12.36 -5.00
C GLN A 282 5.69 -10.91 -5.51
N HIS A 283 4.56 -10.35 -5.97
CA HIS A 283 4.47 -9.03 -6.56
C HIS A 283 3.50 -8.09 -5.82
N SER A 284 3.05 -8.48 -4.61
CA SER A 284 2.00 -7.77 -3.89
C SER A 284 2.27 -7.73 -2.39
N GLN A 285 3.51 -7.44 -2.00
CA GLN A 285 3.93 -7.39 -0.61
C GLN A 285 4.13 -5.94 -0.16
N ASP A 286 3.80 -5.66 1.10
CA ASP A 286 4.07 -4.37 1.73
C ASP A 286 5.33 -4.46 2.60
N TYR A 287 6.34 -3.68 2.26
CA TYR A 287 7.63 -3.60 2.95
C TYR A 287 7.74 -2.43 3.93
N SER A 288 6.67 -1.73 4.21
CA SER A 288 6.63 -0.55 5.08
C SER A 288 7.31 -0.82 6.43
N SER A 289 6.95 -1.90 7.10
CA SER A 289 7.53 -2.27 8.41
C SER A 289 8.98 -2.72 8.30
N TRP A 290 9.39 -3.36 7.20
CA TRP A 290 10.77 -3.83 7.02
C TRP A 290 11.77 -2.67 7.01
N TYR A 291 11.50 -1.67 6.17
CA TYR A 291 12.40 -0.52 6.04
C TYR A 291 12.26 0.46 7.23
N ALA A 292 11.04 0.65 7.75
CA ALA A 292 10.82 1.52 8.91
C ALA A 292 11.51 1.00 10.19
N HIS A 293 11.81 -0.30 10.26
CA HIS A 293 12.57 -0.88 11.39
C HIS A 293 14.06 -0.49 11.37
N VAL A 294 14.63 -0.13 10.22
CA VAL A 294 16.09 0.02 10.04
C VAL A 294 16.60 1.40 10.46
N PRO A 295 17.49 1.51 11.47
CA PRO A 295 18.17 2.76 11.81
C PRO A 295 19.03 3.27 10.65
N GLY A 296 18.95 4.57 10.37
CA GLY A 296 19.70 5.23 9.30
C GLY A 296 18.91 5.45 8.01
N LEU A 297 17.73 4.83 7.86
CA LEU A 297 16.81 5.11 6.77
C LEU A 297 15.76 6.15 7.18
N VAL A 298 15.34 6.95 6.22
CA VAL A 298 14.08 7.68 6.22
C VAL A 298 13.08 6.87 5.40
N VAL A 299 11.83 6.73 5.84
CA VAL A 299 10.80 5.95 5.13
C VAL A 299 9.53 6.77 4.98
N ILE A 300 9.09 6.95 3.74
CA ILE A 300 7.94 7.79 3.35
C ILE A 300 6.96 6.94 2.55
N ALA A 301 5.67 7.12 2.80
CA ALA A 301 4.59 6.40 2.11
C ALA A 301 3.40 7.35 1.88
N PRO A 302 3.44 8.21 0.84
CA PRO A 302 2.43 9.23 0.58
C PRO A 302 1.12 8.62 0.07
N TYR A 303 0.03 9.37 0.24
CA TYR A 303 -1.29 9.01 -0.28
C TYR A 303 -1.66 9.80 -1.53
N ASP A 304 -1.63 11.13 -1.50
CA ASP A 304 -2.09 11.97 -2.60
C ASP A 304 -0.96 12.57 -3.44
N ALA A 305 -1.31 13.18 -4.57
CA ALA A 305 -0.36 13.76 -5.49
C ALA A 305 0.41 14.97 -4.92
N ALA A 306 -0.22 15.78 -4.06
CA ALA A 306 0.44 16.92 -3.43
C ALA A 306 1.52 16.46 -2.44
N ASP A 307 1.20 15.45 -1.63
CA ASP A 307 2.17 14.84 -0.72
C ASP A 307 3.27 14.09 -1.48
N ALA A 308 2.90 13.34 -2.53
CA ALA A 308 3.87 12.64 -3.37
C ALA A 308 4.90 13.62 -3.97
N LYS A 309 4.45 14.75 -4.53
CA LYS A 309 5.32 15.80 -5.07
C LYS A 309 6.19 16.44 -3.98
N GLY A 310 5.55 16.94 -2.93
CA GLY A 310 6.24 17.72 -1.90
C GLY A 310 7.23 16.90 -1.08
N LEU A 311 6.87 15.65 -0.74
CA LEU A 311 7.72 14.75 0.03
C LEU A 311 8.85 14.15 -0.81
N LEU A 312 8.64 13.86 -2.11
CA LEU A 312 9.71 13.35 -2.97
C LEU A 312 10.79 14.42 -3.19
N LYS A 313 10.41 15.67 -3.37
CA LYS A 313 11.37 16.79 -3.41
C LYS A 313 12.16 16.92 -2.10
N ALA A 314 11.47 16.81 -0.95
CA ALA A 314 12.14 16.79 0.34
C ALA A 314 13.09 15.60 0.48
N ALA A 315 12.70 14.42 0.01
CA ALA A 315 13.51 13.20 0.01
C ALA A 315 14.78 13.35 -0.83
N ILE A 316 14.71 13.94 -2.02
CA ILE A 316 15.87 14.19 -2.89
C ILE A 316 16.85 15.18 -2.23
N ARG A 317 16.34 16.10 -1.41
CA ARG A 317 17.14 17.10 -0.68
C ARG A 317 17.68 16.58 0.66
N ASP A 318 17.16 15.48 1.19
CA ASP A 318 17.57 14.94 2.49
C ASP A 318 19.00 14.35 2.41
N PRO A 319 19.91 14.65 3.36
CA PRO A 319 21.27 14.12 3.34
C PRO A 319 21.37 12.63 3.72
N ASN A 320 20.28 12.00 4.09
CA ASN A 320 20.22 10.58 4.46
C ASN A 320 19.56 9.75 3.34
N PRO A 321 19.77 8.43 3.34
CA PRO A 321 19.07 7.56 2.40
C PRO A 321 17.57 7.49 2.73
N VAL A 322 16.75 7.70 1.70
CA VAL A 322 15.30 7.70 1.79
C VAL A 322 14.73 6.53 1.01
N VAL A 323 13.85 5.76 1.65
CA VAL A 323 12.98 4.77 1.03
C VAL A 323 11.60 5.42 0.82
N PHE A 324 11.20 5.58 -0.42
CA PHE A 324 9.98 6.26 -0.83
C PHE A 324 9.01 5.24 -1.43
N LEU A 325 8.05 4.79 -0.63
CA LEU A 325 7.12 3.72 -0.95
C LEU A 325 5.88 4.28 -1.63
N GLU A 326 5.77 4.07 -2.92
CA GLU A 326 4.63 4.47 -3.73
C GLU A 326 3.59 3.34 -3.77
N HIS A 327 2.46 3.56 -4.45
CA HIS A 327 1.45 2.53 -4.64
C HIS A 327 0.95 2.55 -6.08
N GLU A 328 1.10 1.42 -6.81
CA GLU A 328 0.75 1.39 -8.24
C GLU A 328 -0.72 1.70 -8.51
N MET A 329 -1.62 1.22 -7.63
CA MET A 329 -3.05 1.48 -7.74
C MET A 329 -3.41 2.97 -7.58
N MET A 330 -2.49 3.80 -7.07
CA MET A 330 -2.70 5.24 -6.90
C MET A 330 -2.17 6.07 -8.07
N TYR A 331 -1.33 5.54 -8.94
CA TYR A 331 -0.66 6.31 -9.99
C TYR A 331 -1.58 7.10 -10.92
N GLY A 332 -2.75 6.53 -11.24
CA GLY A 332 -3.77 7.17 -12.09
C GLY A 332 -4.73 8.11 -11.35
N HIS A 333 -4.70 8.14 -10.00
CA HIS A 333 -5.61 8.99 -9.24
C HIS A 333 -5.15 10.45 -9.29
N GLU A 334 -6.11 11.36 -9.54
CA GLU A 334 -5.88 12.81 -9.62
C GLU A 334 -6.26 13.50 -8.32
N PHE A 335 -5.41 14.45 -7.92
CA PHE A 335 -5.62 15.29 -6.73
C PHE A 335 -5.30 16.75 -7.06
N ASP A 336 -5.76 17.65 -6.18
CA ASP A 336 -5.39 19.04 -6.23
C ASP A 336 -3.95 19.24 -5.71
N VAL A 337 -3.08 19.80 -6.54
CA VAL A 337 -1.66 20.03 -6.25
C VAL A 337 -1.35 21.51 -6.40
N PRO A 338 -0.60 22.15 -5.48
CA PRO A 338 -0.10 23.50 -5.66
C PRO A 338 0.71 23.64 -6.95
N GLU A 339 0.34 24.65 -7.77
CA GLU A 339 1.06 24.96 -9.00
C GLU A 339 2.43 25.58 -8.68
N GLY A 340 3.46 25.19 -9.43
CA GLY A 340 4.82 25.73 -9.33
C GLY A 340 5.81 24.83 -8.61
N ASP A 341 7.05 25.31 -8.56
CA ASP A 341 8.22 24.51 -8.14
C ASP A 341 8.57 24.65 -6.66
N ASP A 342 7.85 25.50 -5.91
CA ASP A 342 8.17 25.81 -4.51
C ASP A 342 7.50 24.87 -3.50
N TRP A 343 6.63 23.95 -3.98
CA TRP A 343 5.93 23.03 -3.11
C TRP A 343 6.85 21.94 -2.58
N VAL A 344 7.20 22.04 -1.29
CA VAL A 344 8.04 21.08 -0.56
C VAL A 344 7.44 20.87 0.83
N LEU A 345 7.33 19.62 1.25
CA LEU A 345 6.75 19.25 2.54
C LEU A 345 7.81 18.75 3.53
N PRO A 346 7.68 19.06 4.82
CA PRO A 346 8.60 18.56 5.84
C PRO A 346 8.40 17.05 6.06
N ILE A 347 9.51 16.30 6.05
CA ILE A 347 9.52 14.89 6.44
C ILE A 347 9.28 14.75 7.93
N GLY A 348 8.57 13.70 8.36
CA GLY A 348 8.32 13.41 9.77
C GLY A 348 7.11 14.17 10.34
N ARG A 349 6.16 14.55 9.49
CA ARG A 349 4.89 15.19 9.90
C ARG A 349 3.71 14.39 9.38
N ALA A 350 2.88 13.92 10.30
CA ALA A 350 1.57 13.35 9.97
C ALA A 350 0.57 14.47 9.65
N LYS A 351 -0.52 14.10 8.96
CA LYS A 351 -1.56 15.03 8.53
C LYS A 351 -2.93 14.56 8.99
N VAL A 352 -3.68 15.43 9.66
CA VAL A 352 -5.10 15.19 9.95
C VAL A 352 -5.88 15.50 8.68
N ARG A 353 -6.32 14.45 7.97
CA ARG A 353 -7.09 14.55 6.71
C ARG A 353 -8.56 14.87 6.95
N ARG A 354 -9.09 14.39 8.06
CA ARG A 354 -10.45 14.63 8.50
C ARG A 354 -10.46 14.80 10.01
N ALA A 355 -11.07 15.86 10.50
CA ALA A 355 -11.28 16.06 11.92
C ALA A 355 -12.43 15.15 12.41
N GLY A 356 -12.28 14.60 13.62
CA GLY A 356 -13.29 13.77 14.28
C GLY A 356 -13.19 13.86 15.79
N ARG A 357 -14.09 13.17 16.50
CA ARG A 357 -14.15 13.21 17.97
C ARG A 357 -14.41 11.86 18.64
N ASP A 358 -14.85 10.84 17.87
CA ASP A 358 -15.34 9.59 18.45
C ASP A 358 -14.32 8.43 18.33
N VAL A 359 -13.48 8.43 17.29
CA VAL A 359 -12.43 7.43 17.05
C VAL A 359 -11.34 8.02 16.16
N THR A 360 -10.09 7.67 16.42
CA THR A 360 -8.94 7.95 15.53
C THR A 360 -8.71 6.76 14.62
N LEU A 361 -8.66 7.02 13.30
CA LEU A 361 -8.21 6.08 12.27
C LEU A 361 -6.83 6.55 11.79
N THR A 362 -5.79 5.74 11.97
CA THR A 362 -4.46 6.02 11.39
C THR A 362 -4.25 5.19 10.15
N ALA A 363 -3.65 5.77 9.12
CA ALA A 363 -3.34 5.09 7.86
C ALA A 363 -2.12 5.71 7.19
N HIS A 364 -1.60 5.04 6.17
CA HIS A 364 -0.59 5.56 5.24
C HIS A 364 -0.84 5.01 3.85
N SER A 365 -0.24 5.63 2.83
CA SER A 365 -0.38 5.23 1.44
C SER A 365 -1.86 5.07 1.04
N ARG A 366 -2.20 4.11 0.20
CA ARG A 366 -3.57 3.83 -0.29
C ARG A 366 -4.61 3.70 0.83
N MET A 367 -4.22 3.16 2.00
CA MET A 367 -5.15 2.94 3.10
C MET A 367 -5.75 4.23 3.68
N VAL A 368 -5.15 5.39 3.42
CA VAL A 368 -5.73 6.71 3.79
C VAL A 368 -7.06 6.94 3.06
N GLY A 369 -7.14 6.61 1.77
CA GLY A 369 -8.39 6.68 1.00
C GLY A 369 -9.48 5.80 1.61
N PHE A 370 -9.15 4.55 1.97
CA PHE A 370 -10.10 3.63 2.61
C PHE A 370 -10.54 4.12 4.00
N ALA A 371 -9.63 4.73 4.76
CA ALA A 371 -9.99 5.33 6.06
C ALA A 371 -10.92 6.54 5.91
N LEU A 372 -10.73 7.37 4.87
CA LEU A 372 -11.61 8.49 4.56
C LEU A 372 -13.01 8.00 4.14
N GLU A 373 -13.08 7.02 3.26
CA GLU A 373 -14.36 6.41 2.86
C GLU A 373 -15.08 5.76 4.05
N ALA A 374 -14.35 5.04 4.91
CA ALA A 374 -14.90 4.47 6.14
C ALA A 374 -15.44 5.56 7.08
N ALA A 375 -14.72 6.70 7.22
CA ALA A 375 -15.16 7.82 8.01
C ALA A 375 -16.45 8.45 7.47
N ASP A 376 -16.64 8.48 6.14
CA ASP A 376 -17.90 8.95 5.53
C ASP A 376 -19.08 8.00 5.78
N VAL A 377 -18.83 6.69 5.81
CA VAL A 377 -19.84 5.70 6.19
C VAL A 377 -20.20 5.84 7.67
N LEU A 378 -19.20 5.92 8.55
CA LEU A 378 -19.37 6.06 9.99
C LEU A 378 -20.13 7.35 10.38
N SER A 379 -19.85 8.46 9.71
CA SER A 379 -20.55 9.75 9.95
C SER A 379 -22.06 9.65 9.72
N LYS A 380 -22.49 8.89 8.69
CA LYS A 380 -23.90 8.63 8.43
C LYS A 380 -24.58 7.84 9.55
N GLU A 381 -23.80 7.11 10.34
CA GLU A 381 -24.24 6.35 11.51
C GLU A 381 -23.98 7.10 12.85
N GLY A 382 -23.57 8.37 12.79
CA GLY A 382 -23.35 9.22 13.96
C GLY A 382 -22.04 8.91 14.70
N ILE A 383 -21.00 8.47 14.00
CA ILE A 383 -19.63 8.29 14.51
C ILE A 383 -18.69 9.19 13.70
N GLU A 384 -18.16 10.22 14.35
CA GLU A 384 -17.23 11.17 13.72
C GLU A 384 -15.78 10.70 13.90
N ALA A 385 -15.26 10.01 12.87
CA ALA A 385 -13.90 9.52 12.86
C ALA A 385 -12.90 10.61 12.46
N GLU A 386 -11.81 10.75 13.22
CA GLU A 386 -10.63 11.52 12.83
C GLU A 386 -9.69 10.62 12.02
N VAL A 387 -9.29 11.08 10.84
CA VAL A 387 -8.37 10.34 9.97
C VAL A 387 -7.00 11.02 10.00
N VAL A 388 -6.00 10.29 10.48
CA VAL A 388 -4.60 10.72 10.55
C VAL A 388 -3.78 9.94 9.52
N ASP A 389 -3.30 10.64 8.52
CA ASP A 389 -2.35 10.14 7.53
C ASP A 389 -0.93 10.26 8.08
N LEU A 390 -0.25 9.13 8.24
CA LEU A 390 1.10 9.09 8.80
C LEU A 390 2.14 9.69 7.86
N ARG A 391 1.97 9.55 6.53
CA ARG A 391 2.88 10.03 5.46
C ARG A 391 4.32 9.54 5.58
N THR A 392 4.92 9.71 6.75
CA THR A 392 6.28 9.28 7.08
C THR A 392 6.23 8.19 8.13
N LEU A 393 6.85 7.05 7.85
CA LEU A 393 6.90 5.92 8.77
C LEU A 393 8.16 5.95 9.63
N ARG A 394 9.22 6.60 9.11
CA ARG A 394 10.46 6.88 9.86
C ARG A 394 11.07 8.20 9.38
N PRO A 395 11.20 9.22 10.25
CA PRO A 395 10.66 9.26 11.63
C PRO A 395 9.14 9.27 11.66
N LEU A 396 8.55 8.55 12.62
CA LEU A 396 7.10 8.50 12.83
C LEU A 396 6.64 9.70 13.68
N ASP A 397 5.68 10.47 13.19
CA ASP A 397 5.02 11.53 13.96
C ASP A 397 3.93 10.93 14.87
N HIS A 398 4.37 10.17 15.85
CA HIS A 398 3.46 9.54 16.80
C HIS A 398 2.74 10.58 17.70
N MET A 399 3.31 11.77 17.90
CA MET A 399 2.68 12.77 18.74
C MET A 399 1.38 13.32 18.15
N THR A 400 1.31 13.49 16.82
CA THR A 400 0.05 13.85 16.16
C THR A 400 -1.03 12.78 16.39
N VAL A 401 -0.66 11.51 16.38
CA VAL A 401 -1.59 10.40 16.70
C VAL A 401 -2.00 10.41 18.17
N VAL A 402 -1.04 10.63 19.08
CA VAL A 402 -1.29 10.75 20.52
C VAL A 402 -2.30 11.85 20.83
N GLU A 403 -2.12 13.04 20.25
CA GLU A 403 -3.05 14.17 20.46
C GLU A 403 -4.44 13.89 19.86
N SER A 404 -4.51 13.18 18.73
CA SER A 404 -5.77 12.70 18.17
C SER A 404 -6.48 11.73 19.12
N VAL A 405 -5.74 10.74 19.66
CA VAL A 405 -6.29 9.74 20.59
C VAL A 405 -6.73 10.39 21.91
N LYS A 406 -6.01 11.37 22.43
CA LYS A 406 -6.44 12.13 23.63
C LYS A 406 -7.79 12.83 23.44
N LYS A 407 -8.12 13.18 22.21
CA LYS A 407 -9.41 13.80 21.85
C LYS A 407 -10.51 12.77 21.62
N THR A 408 -10.19 11.66 20.96
CA THR A 408 -11.20 10.68 20.50
C THR A 408 -11.35 9.48 21.43
N ASN A 409 -10.39 9.21 22.29
CA ASN A 409 -10.31 8.11 23.26
C ASN A 409 -10.31 6.70 22.67
N ARG A 410 -10.22 6.56 21.34
CA ARG A 410 -10.28 5.27 20.64
C ARG A 410 -9.36 5.28 19.43
N LEU A 411 -8.77 4.13 19.11
CA LEU A 411 -7.82 3.99 18.04
C LEU A 411 -8.09 2.74 17.19
N VAL A 412 -8.10 2.93 15.87
CA VAL A 412 -8.00 1.87 14.87
C VAL A 412 -6.82 2.20 13.95
N THR A 413 -5.87 1.28 13.80
CA THR A 413 -4.79 1.42 12.83
C THR A 413 -5.13 0.65 11.56
N CYS A 414 -4.88 1.26 10.41
CA CYS A 414 -5.22 0.72 9.09
C CYS A 414 -3.96 0.66 8.24
N GLU A 415 -3.52 -0.53 7.86
CA GLU A 415 -2.35 -0.77 7.02
C GLU A 415 -2.63 -1.88 6.01
N GLU A 416 -1.99 -1.84 4.84
CA GLU A 416 -2.18 -2.85 3.82
C GLU A 416 -1.34 -4.10 4.11
N GLY A 417 -0.20 -3.94 4.78
CA GLY A 417 0.68 -5.04 5.15
C GLY A 417 0.08 -6.02 6.16
N TRP A 418 0.83 -7.08 6.45
CA TRP A 418 0.44 -8.08 7.46
C TRP A 418 0.45 -7.50 8.87
N GLY A 419 -0.49 -7.99 9.71
CA GLY A 419 -0.63 -7.52 11.09
C GLY A 419 0.58 -7.79 12.00
N PRO A 420 1.18 -9.00 11.98
CA PRO A 420 2.37 -9.28 12.81
C PRO A 420 3.52 -8.32 12.46
N MET A 421 4.05 -7.62 13.49
CA MET A 421 5.14 -6.64 13.35
C MET A 421 4.87 -5.48 12.38
N GLY A 422 3.60 -5.22 12.05
CA GLY A 422 3.20 -4.11 11.17
C GLY A 422 3.41 -2.73 11.80
N VAL A 423 3.30 -1.68 10.98
CA VAL A 423 3.42 -0.27 11.40
C VAL A 423 2.40 0.08 12.48
N GLY A 424 1.17 -0.44 12.37
CA GLY A 424 0.12 -0.22 13.36
C GLY A 424 0.45 -0.76 14.75
N ALA A 425 1.28 -1.80 14.85
CA ALA A 425 1.75 -2.30 16.15
C ALA A 425 2.66 -1.27 16.85
N GLU A 426 3.55 -0.61 16.12
CA GLU A 426 4.39 0.48 16.67
C GLU A 426 3.53 1.70 17.05
N VAL A 427 2.58 2.09 16.20
CA VAL A 427 1.65 3.18 16.50
C VAL A 427 0.91 2.93 17.82
N ILE A 428 0.39 1.72 18.02
CA ILE A 428 -0.30 1.34 19.26
C ILE A 428 0.67 1.38 20.45
N ALA A 429 1.89 0.88 20.32
CA ALA A 429 2.89 0.93 21.38
C ALA A 429 3.16 2.38 21.80
N ARG A 430 3.36 3.30 20.85
CA ARG A 430 3.57 4.74 21.14
C ARG A 430 2.35 5.38 21.79
N VAL A 431 1.15 5.03 21.38
CA VAL A 431 -0.07 5.55 22.03
C VAL A 431 -0.18 5.03 23.46
N ILE A 432 0.13 3.77 23.72
CA ILE A 432 0.14 3.20 25.08
C ILE A 432 1.19 3.91 25.96
N GLU A 433 2.39 4.19 25.42
CA GLU A 433 3.43 4.93 26.18
C GLU A 433 3.02 6.34 26.59
N HIS A 434 2.18 7.03 25.79
CA HIS A 434 1.93 8.47 25.95
C HIS A 434 0.47 8.85 26.23
N ALA A 435 -0.47 7.94 26.04
CA ALA A 435 -1.90 8.20 26.13
C ALA A 435 -2.73 6.99 26.64
N PHE A 436 -2.12 6.07 27.39
CA PHE A 436 -2.83 4.90 27.93
C PHE A 436 -4.11 5.27 28.71
N ASP A 437 -4.02 6.26 29.59
CA ASP A 437 -5.12 6.71 30.44
C ASP A 437 -6.29 7.38 29.66
N TYR A 438 -6.10 7.63 28.37
CA TYR A 438 -7.13 8.19 27.51
C TYR A 438 -7.88 7.13 26.69
N LEU A 439 -7.45 5.87 26.73
CA LEU A 439 -8.07 4.81 25.92
C LEU A 439 -9.32 4.25 26.62
N ASP A 440 -10.48 4.42 25.99
CA ASP A 440 -11.77 3.85 26.44
C ASP A 440 -11.97 2.40 25.93
N ALA A 441 -11.20 1.96 24.95
CA ALA A 441 -11.25 0.61 24.40
C ALA A 441 -9.86 0.13 24.00
N PRO A 442 -9.60 -1.19 23.97
CA PRO A 442 -8.39 -1.71 23.35
C PRO A 442 -8.28 -1.26 21.90
N PRO A 443 -7.11 -0.75 21.46
CA PRO A 443 -6.91 -0.41 20.06
C PRO A 443 -7.14 -1.59 19.12
N ALA A 444 -7.76 -1.35 17.98
CA ALA A 444 -7.96 -2.36 16.94
C ALA A 444 -7.02 -2.15 15.75
N ARG A 445 -6.74 -3.23 15.01
CA ARG A 445 -5.93 -3.21 13.80
C ARG A 445 -6.71 -3.77 12.62
N VAL A 446 -6.64 -3.08 11.48
CA VAL A 446 -7.16 -3.57 10.21
C VAL A 446 -5.97 -3.70 9.26
N CYS A 447 -5.66 -4.94 8.92
CA CYS A 447 -4.47 -5.33 8.15
C CYS A 447 -4.86 -6.37 7.11
N GLN A 448 -3.96 -6.69 6.19
CA GLN A 448 -4.07 -7.88 5.35
C GLN A 448 -4.19 -9.14 6.23
N GLU A 449 -4.90 -10.15 5.75
CA GLU A 449 -4.88 -11.48 6.38
C GLU A 449 -3.46 -12.05 6.37
N ASP A 450 -3.10 -12.82 7.39
CA ASP A 450 -1.73 -13.36 7.56
C ASP A 450 -1.48 -14.56 6.63
N VAL A 451 -1.62 -14.28 5.34
CA VAL A 451 -1.39 -15.22 4.23
C VAL A 451 -0.66 -14.51 3.08
N PRO A 452 0.15 -15.22 2.27
CA PRO A 452 0.61 -14.69 0.99
C PRO A 452 -0.59 -14.31 0.12
N LEU A 453 -0.49 -13.20 -0.63
CA LEU A 453 -1.63 -12.72 -1.40
C LEU A 453 -2.01 -13.73 -2.50
N PRO A 454 -3.26 -14.20 -2.56
CA PRO A 454 -3.72 -15.13 -3.58
C PRO A 454 -3.82 -14.49 -4.96
N TYR A 455 -3.70 -15.31 -6.02
CA TYR A 455 -3.90 -14.85 -7.39
C TYR A 455 -5.39 -14.64 -7.75
N ALA A 456 -6.26 -15.52 -7.25
CA ALA A 456 -7.68 -15.46 -7.56
C ALA A 456 -8.33 -14.18 -6.99
N ALA A 457 -9.01 -13.41 -7.83
CA ALA A 457 -9.56 -12.09 -7.49
C ALA A 457 -10.47 -12.09 -6.24
N ASN A 458 -11.29 -13.11 -6.07
CA ASN A 458 -12.17 -13.26 -4.90
C ASN A 458 -11.37 -13.52 -3.60
N LEU A 459 -10.29 -14.29 -3.67
CA LEU A 459 -9.42 -14.57 -2.54
C LEU A 459 -8.51 -13.37 -2.23
N GLU A 460 -8.02 -12.67 -3.26
CA GLU A 460 -7.29 -11.41 -3.10
C GLU A 460 -8.15 -10.39 -2.34
N ALA A 461 -9.39 -10.18 -2.77
CA ALA A 461 -10.32 -9.26 -2.12
C ALA A 461 -10.64 -9.63 -0.67
N LEU A 462 -10.70 -10.94 -0.34
CA LEU A 462 -10.89 -11.42 1.03
C LEU A 462 -9.64 -11.25 1.90
N SER A 463 -8.46 -11.27 1.30
CA SER A 463 -7.19 -11.16 2.01
C SER A 463 -6.81 -9.71 2.33
N LEU A 464 -7.15 -8.77 1.45
CA LEU A 464 -6.82 -7.36 1.62
C LEU A 464 -7.75 -6.67 2.63
N PRO A 465 -7.27 -5.63 3.32
CA PRO A 465 -8.13 -4.78 4.13
C PRO A 465 -9.16 -4.05 3.25
N SER A 466 -10.32 -3.74 3.83
CA SER A 466 -11.42 -3.07 3.12
C SER A 466 -12.08 -1.99 3.98
N VAL A 467 -12.83 -1.11 3.33
CA VAL A 467 -13.65 -0.07 3.99
C VAL A 467 -14.58 -0.70 5.04
N ASP A 468 -15.26 -1.80 4.70
CA ASP A 468 -16.18 -2.49 5.62
C ASP A 468 -15.46 -3.03 6.85
N ARG A 469 -14.22 -3.54 6.71
CA ARG A 469 -13.41 -4.00 7.84
C ARG A 469 -13.02 -2.85 8.76
N ILE A 470 -12.71 -1.67 8.20
CA ILE A 470 -12.42 -0.45 8.99
C ILE A 470 -13.67 0.01 9.73
N VAL A 471 -14.83 0.10 9.05
CA VAL A 471 -16.10 0.47 9.65
C VAL A 471 -16.45 -0.47 10.81
N LYS A 472 -16.34 -1.78 10.59
CA LYS A 472 -16.60 -2.80 11.62
C LYS A 472 -15.67 -2.64 12.83
N ALA A 473 -14.37 -2.42 12.62
CA ALA A 473 -13.41 -2.23 13.69
C ALA A 473 -13.69 -0.93 14.47
N ALA A 474 -14.00 0.18 13.77
CA ALA A 474 -14.34 1.44 14.39
C ALA A 474 -15.61 1.36 15.25
N LYS A 475 -16.65 0.68 14.76
CA LYS A 475 -17.89 0.43 15.51
C LYS A 475 -17.60 -0.41 16.76
N ALA A 476 -16.77 -1.45 16.64
CA ALA A 476 -16.43 -2.31 17.78
C ALA A 476 -15.73 -1.54 18.92
N VAL A 477 -14.75 -0.69 18.59
CA VAL A 477 -14.09 0.13 19.63
C VAL A 477 -14.98 1.25 20.17
N CYS A 478 -16.03 1.63 19.43
CA CYS A 478 -17.07 2.57 19.87
C CYS A 478 -18.24 1.88 20.62
N TYR A 479 -18.19 0.56 20.79
CA TYR A 479 -19.27 -0.23 21.42
C TYR A 479 -20.65 -0.08 20.73
N LYS A 480 -20.64 0.02 19.39
CA LYS A 480 -21.85 0.17 18.55
C LYS A 480 -22.04 -0.97 17.57
#